data_7dfcc434a80f29b1cd92f2ed43a6bf4d
#
_entry.id   7dfcc434a80f29b1cd92f2ed43a6bf4d
#
_cell.length_a   1.000
_cell.length_b   1.000
_cell.length_c   1.000
_cell.angle_alpha   90.00
_cell.angle_beta   90.00
_cell.angle_gamma   90.00
#
_symmetry.space_group_name_H-M   'P 1'
#
loop_
_entity.id
_entity.type
_entity.pdbx_description
1 polymer ?
#
loop_
_entity_poly.entity_id
_entity_poly.type
_entity_poly.pdbx_seq_one_letter_code
_entity_poly.pdbx_strand_id
1 'polypeptide(L)'
;MGDGLHRVVRAVAFLSAVSEDLVVEHRDGTGAPAQRVGAGGVVSLQVTGVKGVPATGVTAVVMNVTAVNPTGSGHIIVYPDGRPLPNVSNLNYEAGNIVANLVTVPVVNGKVDLRNSAGDVDLIADVTGYYGDSGSTYSPTTPVRLLDTRNGVGARAGAVSGGGVVSMRVTGLEGVPVSGVTAVVLNVTVTEPTADGHLIVYPHGTDRPGVSNLNFTAGQTRANLVVVPVVDGRVTFFNNWGDTHVIADLSGYFTA
;
A
#
# COMPACT_ATOMS: atom_id res chain seq x y z
N MET A 1 48.51 5.65 10.45
CA MET A 1 47.54 5.50 9.35
C MET A 1 46.59 4.38 9.74
N GLY A 2 45.47 4.71 10.33
CA GLY A 2 44.47 3.78 10.80
C GLY A 2 43.36 3.70 9.75
N ASP A 3 43.26 2.54 9.12
CA ASP A 3 42.24 2.21 8.15
C ASP A 3 40.91 1.98 8.89
N GLY A 4 40.09 3.03 8.91
CA GLY A 4 38.76 3.01 9.49
C GLY A 4 37.78 2.26 8.56
N LEU A 5 37.77 0.94 8.65
CA LEU A 5 36.71 0.10 8.08
C LEU A 5 35.37 0.51 8.71
N HIS A 6 34.66 1.41 8.05
CA HIS A 6 33.23 1.59 8.29
C HIS A 6 32.52 0.27 7.96
N ARG A 7 32.33 -0.53 9.00
CA ARG A 7 31.43 -1.69 8.95
C ARG A 7 30.03 -1.14 8.71
N VAL A 8 29.59 -1.14 7.46
CA VAL A 8 28.17 -0.96 7.13
C VAL A 8 27.45 -2.15 7.73
N VAL A 9 26.90 -1.97 8.93
CA VAL A 9 25.93 -2.91 9.48
C VAL A 9 24.72 -2.81 8.56
N ARG A 10 24.59 -3.74 7.63
CA ARG A 10 23.34 -3.94 6.92
C ARG A 10 22.32 -4.37 7.98
N ALA A 11 21.48 -3.45 8.41
CA ALA A 11 20.26 -3.81 9.10
C ALA A 11 19.42 -4.59 8.10
N VAL A 12 19.34 -5.89 8.27
CA VAL A 12 18.44 -6.74 7.50
C VAL A 12 17.05 -6.49 8.09
N ALA A 13 16.25 -5.68 7.42
CA ALA A 13 14.86 -5.49 7.80
C ALA A 13 14.05 -6.63 7.15
N PHE A 14 13.35 -7.39 7.97
CA PHE A 14 12.47 -8.46 7.53
C PHE A 14 11.04 -7.93 7.45
N LEU A 15 10.40 -8.08 6.29
CA LEU A 15 8.99 -7.77 6.10
C LEU A 15 8.15 -9.03 6.31
N SER A 16 7.16 -8.92 7.18
CA SER A 16 6.03 -9.85 7.23
C SER A 16 4.83 -9.18 6.56
N ALA A 17 4.48 -9.63 5.36
CA ALA A 17 3.28 -9.19 4.68
C ALA A 17 2.06 -9.80 5.38
N VAL A 18 1.05 -8.99 5.65
CA VAL A 18 -0.27 -9.43 6.12
C VAL A 18 -1.27 -9.24 5.00
N SER A 19 -2.36 -10.01 4.99
CA SER A 19 -3.50 -9.68 4.14
C SER A 19 -3.96 -8.29 4.54
N GLU A 20 -4.20 -7.41 3.55
CA GLU A 20 -4.66 -6.05 3.82
C GLU A 20 -5.85 -6.06 4.75
N ASP A 21 -5.74 -5.32 5.85
CA ASP A 21 -6.78 -5.24 6.86
C ASP A 21 -6.93 -3.79 7.34
N LEU A 22 -8.19 -3.36 7.40
CA LEU A 22 -8.57 -2.03 7.82
C LEU A 22 -8.21 -1.81 9.29
N VAL A 23 -7.36 -0.83 9.56
CA VAL A 23 -6.94 -0.45 10.92
C VAL A 23 -7.67 0.80 11.40
N VAL A 24 -7.94 1.74 10.49
CA VAL A 24 -8.74 2.94 10.82
C VAL A 24 -9.70 3.30 9.68
N GLU A 25 -10.93 3.60 10.05
CA GLU A 25 -11.96 4.18 9.18
C GLU A 25 -12.75 5.21 10.00
N HIS A 26 -12.51 6.49 9.73
CA HIS A 26 -13.15 7.58 10.49
C HIS A 26 -14.65 7.73 10.21
N ARG A 27 -15.17 7.16 9.12
CA ARG A 27 -16.60 7.26 8.79
C ARG A 27 -17.47 6.35 9.66
N ASP A 28 -16.93 5.19 10.07
CA ASP A 28 -17.66 4.21 10.88
C ASP A 28 -17.12 4.02 12.30
N GLY A 29 -16.00 4.66 12.63
CA GLY A 29 -15.38 4.58 13.96
C GLY A 29 -14.47 3.38 14.18
N THR A 30 -14.08 2.68 13.12
CA THR A 30 -13.08 1.61 13.23
C THR A 30 -11.72 2.20 13.61
N GLY A 31 -11.14 1.74 14.73
CA GLY A 31 -9.79 2.11 15.19
C GLY A 31 -9.61 3.56 15.66
N ALA A 32 -10.56 4.45 15.39
CA ALA A 32 -10.55 5.86 15.82
C ALA A 32 -12.00 6.39 15.96
N PRO A 33 -12.25 7.50 16.66
CA PRO A 33 -13.59 8.10 16.73
C PRO A 33 -14.15 8.42 15.34
N ALA A 34 -15.44 8.17 15.14
CA ALA A 34 -16.16 8.48 13.90
C ALA A 34 -16.34 9.99 13.74
N GLN A 35 -15.29 10.69 13.39
CA GLN A 35 -15.29 12.11 13.09
C GLN A 35 -14.18 12.49 12.12
N ARG A 36 -14.44 13.47 11.28
CA ARG A 36 -13.44 13.98 10.33
C ARG A 36 -12.25 14.61 11.07
N VAL A 37 -11.09 14.47 10.48
CA VAL A 37 -9.86 15.08 11.00
C VAL A 37 -9.73 16.49 10.44
N GLY A 38 -9.92 17.49 11.32
CA GLY A 38 -9.83 18.92 10.96
C GLY A 38 -8.40 19.38 10.67
N ALA A 39 -8.26 20.61 10.20
CA ALA A 39 -6.97 21.23 9.92
C ALA A 39 -6.06 21.24 11.16
N GLY A 40 -4.84 20.73 11.02
CA GLY A 40 -3.86 20.55 12.11
C GLY A 40 -4.16 19.39 13.04
N GLY A 41 -5.31 18.71 12.87
CA GLY A 41 -5.70 17.55 13.67
C GLY A 41 -4.75 16.36 13.50
N VAL A 42 -4.59 15.58 14.57
CA VAL A 42 -3.74 14.39 14.63
C VAL A 42 -4.57 13.21 15.11
N VAL A 43 -4.41 12.08 14.45
CA VAL A 43 -4.94 10.76 14.87
C VAL A 43 -3.79 9.88 15.25
N SER A 44 -3.75 9.43 16.50
CA SER A 44 -2.80 8.43 16.99
C SER A 44 -3.39 7.04 16.80
N LEU A 45 -2.81 6.27 15.90
CA LEU A 45 -3.30 4.97 15.48
C LEU A 45 -2.50 3.83 16.13
N GLN A 46 -3.18 2.94 16.85
CA GLN A 46 -2.58 1.69 17.34
C GLN A 46 -2.36 0.74 16.16
N VAL A 47 -1.11 0.32 15.93
CA VAL A 47 -0.75 -0.57 14.83
C VAL A 47 -0.18 -1.91 15.28
N THR A 48 0.31 -2.01 16.53
CA THR A 48 0.79 -3.29 17.08
C THR A 48 -0.28 -3.98 17.90
N GLY A 49 -0.28 -5.31 17.90
CA GLY A 49 -1.28 -6.13 18.60
C GLY A 49 -2.67 -6.15 17.94
N VAL A 50 -2.79 -5.63 16.71
CA VAL A 50 -4.04 -5.56 15.95
C VAL A 50 -3.83 -6.11 14.55
N LYS A 51 -4.89 -6.68 13.96
CA LYS A 51 -4.93 -7.04 12.51
C LYS A 51 -3.73 -7.86 12.02
N GLY A 52 -3.28 -8.85 12.79
CA GLY A 52 -2.16 -9.71 12.42
C GLY A 52 -0.77 -9.11 12.67
N VAL A 53 -0.68 -7.86 13.10
CA VAL A 53 0.59 -7.23 13.50
C VAL A 53 0.91 -7.64 14.94
N PRO A 54 2.11 -8.20 15.24
CA PRO A 54 2.49 -8.60 16.60
C PRO A 54 2.45 -7.44 17.60
N ALA A 55 2.23 -7.75 18.88
CA ALA A 55 2.23 -6.75 19.94
C ALA A 55 3.63 -6.18 20.24
N THR A 56 4.68 -6.92 19.91
CA THR A 56 6.10 -6.58 20.20
C THR A 56 7.01 -6.95 19.02
N GLY A 57 8.22 -6.40 18.98
CA GLY A 57 9.23 -6.70 17.95
C GLY A 57 8.97 -6.01 16.60
N VAL A 58 7.98 -5.14 16.51
CA VAL A 58 7.68 -4.37 15.29
C VAL A 58 8.47 -3.07 15.30
N THR A 59 9.26 -2.84 14.25
CA THR A 59 10.09 -1.64 14.10
C THR A 59 9.49 -0.61 13.16
N ALA A 60 8.72 -1.05 12.15
CA ALA A 60 7.99 -0.19 11.23
C ALA A 60 6.75 -0.91 10.69
N VAL A 61 5.78 -0.14 10.21
CA VAL A 61 4.57 -0.64 9.56
C VAL A 61 4.49 -0.13 8.12
N VAL A 62 3.95 -0.95 7.24
CA VAL A 62 3.62 -0.60 5.86
C VAL A 62 2.10 -0.48 5.75
N MET A 63 1.61 0.68 5.35
CA MET A 63 0.18 0.97 5.29
C MET A 63 -0.19 1.67 3.99
N ASN A 64 -1.35 1.35 3.45
CA ASN A 64 -2.01 2.18 2.45
C ASN A 64 -2.88 3.21 3.18
N VAL A 65 -2.53 4.50 3.06
CA VAL A 65 -3.27 5.60 3.69
C VAL A 65 -4.09 6.31 2.63
N THR A 66 -5.39 6.46 2.89
CA THR A 66 -6.33 7.10 1.97
C THR A 66 -6.96 8.35 2.62
N ALA A 67 -6.86 9.47 1.94
CA ALA A 67 -7.63 10.68 2.23
C ALA A 67 -8.95 10.65 1.43
N VAL A 68 -10.09 10.80 2.13
CA VAL A 68 -11.42 10.68 1.54
C VAL A 68 -12.17 11.98 1.69
N ASN A 69 -12.71 12.50 0.59
CA ASN A 69 -13.56 13.68 0.53
C ASN A 69 -13.02 14.89 1.34
N PRO A 70 -11.75 15.31 1.17
CA PRO A 70 -11.24 16.47 1.85
C PRO A 70 -12.02 17.74 1.44
N THR A 71 -12.23 18.66 2.38
CA THR A 71 -12.96 19.93 2.11
C THR A 71 -12.07 21.02 1.50
N GLY A 72 -10.75 20.81 1.46
CA GLY A 72 -9.76 21.74 0.89
C GLY A 72 -8.55 20.99 0.40
N SER A 73 -7.65 21.66 -0.31
CA SER A 73 -6.36 21.09 -0.70
C SER A 73 -5.40 21.04 0.48
N GLY A 74 -4.65 19.97 0.62
CA GLY A 74 -3.72 19.78 1.73
C GLY A 74 -2.90 18.50 1.60
N HIS A 75 -2.40 18.03 2.74
CA HIS A 75 -1.59 16.80 2.79
C HIS A 75 -1.73 16.09 4.13
N ILE A 76 -1.44 14.80 4.10
CA ILE A 76 -1.28 13.95 5.29
C ILE A 76 0.20 13.71 5.55
N ILE A 77 0.59 13.84 6.81
CA ILE A 77 1.90 13.44 7.32
C ILE A 77 1.68 12.23 8.21
N VAL A 78 2.41 11.14 7.94
CA VAL A 78 2.42 9.93 8.77
C VAL A 78 3.79 9.85 9.43
N TYR A 79 3.83 9.77 10.76
CA TYR A 79 5.07 9.81 11.52
C TYR A 79 4.97 9.00 12.81
N PRO A 80 6.10 8.66 13.46
CA PRO A 80 6.09 7.86 14.69
C PRO A 80 5.43 8.62 15.86
N ASP A 81 4.61 7.91 16.64
CA ASP A 81 3.92 8.46 17.83
C ASP A 81 4.89 9.17 18.78
N GLY A 82 4.45 10.33 19.29
CA GLY A 82 5.22 11.13 20.26
C GLY A 82 6.52 11.74 19.73
N ARG A 83 6.79 11.68 18.44
CA ARG A 83 7.96 12.33 17.82
C ARG A 83 7.60 13.72 17.29
N PRO A 84 8.60 14.62 17.19
CA PRO A 84 8.37 15.91 16.55
C PRO A 84 7.81 15.76 15.14
N LEU A 85 6.85 16.61 14.79
CA LEU A 85 6.26 16.64 13.45
C LEU A 85 7.34 16.92 12.39
N PRO A 86 7.56 16.00 11.42
CA PRO A 86 8.54 16.22 10.36
C PRO A 86 8.01 17.20 9.31
N ASN A 87 8.92 17.88 8.61
CA ASN A 87 8.57 18.76 7.49
C ASN A 87 8.55 17.97 6.17
N VAL A 88 7.59 17.05 6.04
CA VAL A 88 7.39 16.18 4.86
C VAL A 88 5.90 16.02 4.59
N SER A 89 5.54 15.47 3.43
CA SER A 89 4.18 14.97 3.17
C SER A 89 4.25 13.54 2.65
N ASN A 90 3.34 12.68 3.10
CA ASN A 90 3.21 11.32 2.62
C ASN A 90 2.11 11.18 1.56
N LEU A 91 1.11 12.04 1.60
CA LEU A 91 -0.04 12.01 0.70
C LEU A 91 -0.54 13.45 0.50
N ASN A 92 -0.62 13.91 -0.75
CA ASN A 92 -1.19 15.21 -1.10
C ASN A 92 -2.57 15.02 -1.74
N TYR A 93 -3.51 15.89 -1.41
CA TYR A 93 -4.89 15.81 -1.88
C TYR A 93 -5.45 17.18 -2.27
N GLU A 94 -6.49 17.17 -3.08
CA GLU A 94 -7.32 18.31 -3.44
C GLU A 94 -8.74 18.10 -2.93
N ALA A 95 -9.50 19.19 -2.79
CA ALA A 95 -10.88 19.12 -2.32
C ALA A 95 -11.72 18.12 -3.13
N GLY A 96 -12.48 17.28 -2.45
CA GLY A 96 -13.38 16.30 -3.01
C GLY A 96 -12.71 15.03 -3.59
N ASN A 97 -11.38 14.98 -3.67
CA ASN A 97 -10.69 13.81 -4.22
C ASN A 97 -10.57 12.66 -3.20
N ILE A 98 -10.52 11.44 -3.71
CA ILE A 98 -10.10 10.27 -2.94
C ILE A 98 -8.72 9.87 -3.43
N VAL A 99 -7.72 9.94 -2.55
CA VAL A 99 -6.32 9.69 -2.90
C VAL A 99 -5.69 8.73 -1.89
N ALA A 100 -5.01 7.71 -2.39
CA ALA A 100 -4.26 6.75 -1.58
C ALA A 100 -2.76 6.82 -1.87
N ASN A 101 -1.95 6.49 -0.86
CA ASN A 101 -0.51 6.27 -1.02
C ASN A 101 -0.02 5.22 -0.02
N LEU A 102 0.89 4.35 -0.48
CA LEU A 102 1.58 3.41 0.40
C LEU A 102 2.68 4.16 1.18
N VAL A 103 2.69 3.98 2.49
CA VAL A 103 3.69 4.56 3.39
C VAL A 103 4.36 3.48 4.22
N THR A 104 5.65 3.67 4.48
CA THR A 104 6.39 2.91 5.49
C THR A 104 6.82 3.87 6.58
N VAL A 105 6.44 3.59 7.82
CA VAL A 105 6.69 4.49 8.95
C VAL A 105 7.20 3.71 10.17
N PRO A 106 8.24 4.18 10.89
CA PRO A 106 8.67 3.56 12.13
C PRO A 106 7.57 3.59 13.19
N VAL A 107 7.50 2.53 13.98
CA VAL A 107 6.52 2.38 15.08
C VAL A 107 7.17 2.78 16.40
N VAL A 108 6.53 3.66 17.15
CA VAL A 108 6.90 4.04 18.50
C VAL A 108 5.70 3.87 19.42
N ASN A 109 5.90 3.33 20.63
CA ASN A 109 4.82 3.01 21.57
C ASN A 109 3.70 2.14 20.99
N GLY A 110 4.01 1.33 19.96
CA GLY A 110 3.02 0.53 19.22
C GLY A 110 2.12 1.33 18.29
N LYS A 111 2.41 2.61 18.06
CA LYS A 111 1.55 3.56 17.35
C LYS A 111 2.27 4.34 16.26
N VAL A 112 1.47 4.94 15.40
CA VAL A 112 1.85 5.98 14.44
C VAL A 112 0.84 7.12 14.49
N ASP A 113 1.29 8.32 14.16
CA ASP A 113 0.46 9.52 14.10
C ASP A 113 0.18 9.91 12.64
N LEU A 114 -1.07 10.24 12.35
CA LEU A 114 -1.50 10.79 11.07
C LEU A 114 -1.99 12.22 11.29
N ARG A 115 -1.32 13.21 10.68
CA ARG A 115 -1.70 14.62 10.79
C ARG A 115 -2.28 15.14 9.48
N ASN A 116 -3.45 15.75 9.58
CA ASN A 116 -4.05 16.52 8.49
C ASN A 116 -3.53 17.96 8.49
N SER A 117 -3.14 18.51 7.33
CA SER A 117 -2.61 19.87 7.23
C SER A 117 -3.69 20.94 7.08
N ALA A 118 -4.80 20.66 6.36
CA ALA A 118 -5.80 21.67 6.00
C ALA A 118 -7.18 21.05 5.75
N GLY A 119 -8.23 21.85 5.95
CA GLY A 119 -9.62 21.41 5.79
C GLY A 119 -9.98 20.24 6.70
N ASP A 120 -11.13 19.63 6.44
CA ASP A 120 -11.58 18.41 7.10
C ASP A 120 -11.43 17.22 6.13
N VAL A 121 -10.96 16.07 6.61
CA VAL A 121 -10.76 14.87 5.80
C VAL A 121 -11.17 13.63 6.59
N ASP A 122 -11.75 12.64 5.92
CA ASP A 122 -11.86 11.29 6.45
C ASP A 122 -10.59 10.52 6.08
N LEU A 123 -10.03 9.78 7.04
CA LEU A 123 -8.83 8.95 6.84
C LEU A 123 -9.18 7.48 6.91
N ILE A 124 -8.60 6.72 5.99
CA ILE A 124 -8.58 5.26 6.02
C ILE A 124 -7.11 4.84 6.05
N ALA A 125 -6.78 3.83 6.85
CA ALA A 125 -5.46 3.22 6.83
C ALA A 125 -5.58 1.69 6.90
N ASP A 126 -4.98 1.04 5.93
CA ASP A 126 -4.98 -0.41 5.75
C ASP A 126 -3.54 -0.91 5.92
N VAL A 127 -3.30 -1.84 6.85
CA VAL A 127 -1.97 -2.43 7.04
C VAL A 127 -1.76 -3.52 6.00
N THR A 128 -0.63 -3.44 5.29
CA THR A 128 -0.20 -4.44 4.30
C THR A 128 1.00 -5.27 4.76
N GLY A 129 1.70 -4.79 5.80
CA GLY A 129 2.84 -5.49 6.36
C GLY A 129 3.53 -4.72 7.48
N TYR A 130 4.49 -5.37 8.10
CA TYR A 130 5.33 -4.77 9.14
C TYR A 130 6.77 -5.28 9.03
N TYR A 131 7.71 -4.48 9.53
CA TYR A 131 9.10 -4.85 9.71
C TYR A 131 9.37 -5.23 11.16
N GLY A 132 10.15 -6.30 11.36
CA GLY A 132 10.51 -6.81 12.68
C GLY A 132 11.81 -7.61 12.65
N ASP A 133 12.05 -8.39 13.71
CA ASP A 133 13.28 -9.19 13.89
C ASP A 133 13.29 -10.47 13.04
N SER A 134 12.17 -10.83 12.43
CA SER A 134 11.99 -11.99 11.57
C SER A 134 10.98 -11.68 10.46
N GLY A 135 11.03 -12.46 9.39
CA GLY A 135 10.14 -12.30 8.23
C GLY A 135 10.89 -12.61 6.94
N SER A 136 10.42 -12.06 5.84
CA SER A 136 10.98 -12.26 4.50
C SER A 136 12.00 -11.21 4.13
N THR A 137 13.05 -11.62 3.42
CA THR A 137 14.13 -10.75 2.94
C THR A 137 13.75 -10.09 1.63
N TYR A 138 13.94 -8.78 1.51
CA TYR A 138 13.70 -8.03 0.28
C TYR A 138 14.85 -8.18 -0.73
N SER A 139 14.50 -8.46 -1.97
CA SER A 139 15.38 -8.47 -3.12
C SER A 139 14.89 -7.45 -4.15
N PRO A 140 15.62 -6.33 -4.36
CA PRO A 140 15.25 -5.36 -5.38
C PRO A 140 15.50 -5.92 -6.79
N THR A 141 14.70 -5.50 -7.75
CA THR A 141 14.89 -5.77 -9.18
C THR A 141 15.06 -4.48 -9.95
N THR A 142 15.67 -4.54 -11.14
CA THR A 142 15.45 -3.46 -12.12
C THR A 142 13.96 -3.45 -12.43
N PRO A 143 13.30 -2.28 -12.40
CA PRO A 143 11.87 -2.21 -12.67
C PRO A 143 11.52 -2.84 -14.02
N VAL A 144 10.55 -3.76 -14.02
CA VAL A 144 10.13 -4.49 -15.22
C VAL A 144 8.62 -4.69 -15.24
N ARG A 145 8.01 -4.55 -16.41
CA ARG A 145 6.57 -4.72 -16.60
C ARG A 145 6.16 -6.17 -16.61
N LEU A 146 5.32 -6.57 -15.65
CA LEU A 146 4.73 -7.90 -15.57
C LEU A 146 3.28 -7.94 -16.06
N LEU A 147 2.55 -6.83 -16.04
CA LEU A 147 1.18 -6.72 -16.52
C LEU A 147 0.98 -5.43 -17.32
N ASP A 148 0.37 -5.55 -18.50
CA ASP A 148 -0.22 -4.43 -19.24
C ASP A 148 -1.42 -4.95 -20.05
N THR A 149 -2.60 -4.70 -19.57
CA THR A 149 -3.84 -5.18 -20.21
C THR A 149 -4.16 -4.46 -21.52
N ARG A 150 -3.48 -3.36 -21.85
CA ARG A 150 -3.63 -2.70 -23.15
C ARG A 150 -3.00 -3.53 -24.28
N ASN A 151 -1.85 -4.14 -23.98
CA ASN A 151 -0.98 -4.77 -24.97
C ASN A 151 -0.90 -6.30 -24.82
N GLY A 152 -1.55 -6.88 -23.82
CA GLY A 152 -1.53 -8.33 -23.59
C GLY A 152 -0.26 -8.83 -22.89
N VAL A 153 0.46 -7.98 -22.16
CA VAL A 153 1.57 -8.41 -21.31
C VAL A 153 1.00 -9.03 -20.03
N GLY A 154 1.43 -10.24 -19.71
CA GLY A 154 1.07 -10.94 -18.47
C GLY A 154 -0.38 -11.41 -18.35
N ALA A 155 -1.26 -10.94 -19.22
CA ALA A 155 -2.66 -11.35 -19.34
C ALA A 155 -3.17 -11.08 -20.76
N ARG A 156 -4.39 -11.57 -21.10
CA ARG A 156 -5.03 -11.25 -22.37
C ARG A 156 -5.23 -9.73 -22.51
N ALA A 157 -4.99 -9.18 -23.70
CA ALA A 157 -5.31 -7.79 -24.01
C ALA A 157 -6.82 -7.52 -23.88
N GLY A 158 -7.15 -6.41 -23.23
CA GLY A 158 -8.51 -5.94 -22.98
C GLY A 158 -8.64 -5.24 -21.64
N ALA A 159 -9.53 -4.26 -21.54
CA ALA A 159 -9.84 -3.60 -20.29
C ALA A 159 -10.43 -4.60 -19.27
N VAL A 160 -10.20 -4.36 -18.00
CA VAL A 160 -10.84 -5.08 -16.88
C VAL A 160 -12.16 -4.41 -16.60
N SER A 161 -13.26 -5.10 -16.84
CA SER A 161 -14.62 -4.58 -16.65
C SER A 161 -14.96 -4.37 -15.18
N GLY A 162 -15.99 -3.57 -14.90
CA GLY A 162 -16.56 -3.42 -13.56
C GLY A 162 -17.00 -4.77 -12.97
N GLY A 163 -16.53 -5.06 -11.77
CA GLY A 163 -16.67 -6.37 -11.13
C GLY A 163 -15.70 -7.45 -11.66
N GLY A 164 -14.86 -7.11 -12.65
CA GLY A 164 -13.94 -8.04 -13.28
C GLY A 164 -12.63 -8.21 -12.51
N VAL A 165 -11.94 -9.32 -12.81
CA VAL A 165 -10.63 -9.66 -12.25
C VAL A 165 -9.62 -10.00 -13.34
N VAL A 166 -8.36 -9.70 -13.09
CA VAL A 166 -7.21 -10.22 -13.83
C VAL A 166 -6.19 -10.78 -12.87
N SER A 167 -5.65 -11.96 -13.16
CA SER A 167 -4.60 -12.58 -12.35
C SER A 167 -3.29 -12.59 -13.12
N MET A 168 -2.24 -12.11 -12.49
CA MET A 168 -0.89 -12.03 -13.04
C MET A 168 0.02 -13.06 -12.39
N ARG A 169 0.79 -13.79 -13.19
CA ARG A 169 1.90 -14.61 -12.68
C ARG A 169 3.07 -13.71 -12.31
N VAL A 170 3.74 -14.07 -11.21
CA VAL A 170 4.91 -13.36 -10.70
C VAL A 170 6.14 -14.28 -10.70
N THR A 171 6.01 -15.47 -10.09
CA THR A 171 7.13 -16.39 -9.90
C THR A 171 7.64 -16.99 -11.20
N GLY A 172 8.98 -17.15 -11.31
CA GLY A 172 9.65 -17.68 -12.48
C GLY A 172 9.69 -16.73 -13.68
N LEU A 173 9.41 -15.44 -13.47
CA LEU A 173 9.48 -14.38 -14.49
C LEU A 173 10.52 -13.34 -14.09
N GLU A 174 11.21 -12.75 -15.06
CA GLU A 174 12.08 -11.56 -14.91
C GLU A 174 13.03 -11.63 -13.70
N GLY A 175 13.62 -12.79 -13.45
CA GLY A 175 14.54 -13.02 -12.33
C GLY A 175 13.89 -13.29 -10.98
N VAL A 176 12.57 -13.29 -10.89
CA VAL A 176 11.85 -13.73 -9.68
C VAL A 176 11.96 -15.25 -9.53
N PRO A 177 12.33 -15.78 -8.36
CA PRO A 177 12.43 -17.23 -8.13
C PRO A 177 11.12 -17.96 -8.44
N VAL A 178 11.22 -19.24 -8.82
CA VAL A 178 10.04 -20.10 -9.08
C VAL A 178 9.30 -20.48 -7.80
N SER A 179 9.97 -20.40 -6.64
CA SER A 179 9.43 -20.77 -5.32
C SER A 179 10.02 -19.91 -4.21
N GLY A 180 9.42 -19.94 -3.01
CA GLY A 180 9.92 -19.22 -1.83
C GLY A 180 9.61 -17.72 -1.84
N VAL A 181 8.92 -17.22 -2.86
CA VAL A 181 8.47 -15.81 -2.91
C VAL A 181 7.24 -15.66 -2.03
N THR A 182 7.32 -14.77 -1.06
CA THR A 182 6.25 -14.53 -0.07
C THR A 182 5.41 -13.31 -0.42
N ALA A 183 6.04 -12.26 -1.00
CA ALA A 183 5.35 -11.05 -1.43
C ALA A 183 6.11 -10.36 -2.56
N VAL A 184 5.44 -9.42 -3.24
CA VAL A 184 6.03 -8.57 -4.27
C VAL A 184 5.73 -7.10 -4.01
N VAL A 185 6.63 -6.25 -4.53
CA VAL A 185 6.46 -4.80 -4.57
C VAL A 185 6.18 -4.40 -6.01
N LEU A 186 5.01 -3.85 -6.25
CA LEU A 186 4.50 -3.47 -7.56
C LEU A 186 4.16 -1.99 -7.59
N ASN A 187 4.59 -1.27 -8.62
CA ASN A 187 3.95 -0.02 -8.98
C ASN A 187 2.75 -0.36 -9.88
N VAL A 188 1.55 -0.19 -9.34
CA VAL A 188 0.30 -0.52 -10.03
C VAL A 188 -0.32 0.76 -10.57
N THR A 189 -0.66 0.76 -11.84
CA THR A 189 -1.28 1.90 -12.53
C THR A 189 -2.62 1.49 -13.13
N VAL A 190 -3.63 2.29 -12.84
CA VAL A 190 -4.91 2.30 -13.56
C VAL A 190 -4.83 3.38 -14.63
N THR A 191 -5.29 3.09 -15.85
CA THR A 191 -5.34 4.06 -16.94
C THR A 191 -6.60 3.86 -17.81
N GLU A 192 -7.06 4.97 -18.39
CA GLU A 192 -8.25 5.01 -19.23
C GLU A 192 -9.51 4.46 -18.54
N PRO A 193 -9.78 4.73 -17.25
CA PRO A 193 -11.01 4.28 -16.62
C PRO A 193 -12.21 5.00 -17.21
N THR A 194 -13.29 4.24 -17.47
CA THR A 194 -14.55 4.78 -18.05
C THR A 194 -15.49 5.35 -16.98
N ALA A 195 -15.24 5.08 -15.71
CA ALA A 195 -16.04 5.56 -14.57
C ALA A 195 -15.12 5.78 -13.35
N ASP A 196 -15.64 6.49 -12.36
CA ASP A 196 -15.03 6.57 -11.04
C ASP A 196 -15.04 5.19 -10.38
N GLY A 197 -13.93 4.84 -9.71
CA GLY A 197 -13.81 3.51 -9.14
C GLY A 197 -12.58 3.32 -8.29
N HIS A 198 -12.35 2.05 -7.93
CA HIS A 198 -11.15 1.64 -7.22
C HIS A 198 -10.63 0.28 -7.72
N LEU A 199 -9.35 0.07 -7.54
CA LEU A 199 -8.66 -1.19 -7.79
C LEU A 199 -8.24 -1.81 -6.45
N ILE A 200 -8.46 -3.13 -6.34
CA ILE A 200 -7.98 -3.95 -5.23
C ILE A 200 -6.93 -4.92 -5.77
N VAL A 201 -5.77 -4.99 -5.12
CA VAL A 201 -4.71 -5.96 -5.44
C VAL A 201 -4.57 -6.90 -4.26
N TYR A 202 -4.69 -8.20 -4.47
CA TYR A 202 -4.73 -9.16 -3.38
C TYR A 202 -4.13 -10.53 -3.78
N PRO A 203 -3.80 -11.39 -2.79
CA PRO A 203 -3.23 -12.71 -3.06
C PRO A 203 -4.18 -13.57 -3.90
N HIS A 204 -3.63 -14.26 -4.90
CA HIS A 204 -4.43 -15.12 -5.77
C HIS A 204 -5.14 -16.23 -4.99
N GLY A 205 -6.39 -16.52 -5.35
CA GLY A 205 -7.15 -17.62 -4.74
C GLY A 205 -7.65 -17.37 -3.32
N THR A 206 -7.41 -16.19 -2.75
CA THR A 206 -7.97 -15.81 -1.43
C THR A 206 -9.26 -15.01 -1.58
N ASP A 207 -9.98 -14.83 -0.49
CA ASP A 207 -11.11 -13.92 -0.44
C ASP A 207 -10.63 -12.49 -0.72
N ARG A 208 -11.41 -11.74 -1.51
CA ARG A 208 -11.12 -10.35 -1.81
C ARG A 208 -11.30 -9.49 -0.55
N PRO A 209 -10.29 -8.71 -0.14
CA PRO A 209 -10.42 -7.78 0.99
C PRO A 209 -11.40 -6.64 0.67
N GLY A 210 -11.93 -6.01 1.71
CA GLY A 210 -12.83 -4.86 1.60
C GLY A 210 -12.12 -3.51 1.44
N VAL A 211 -10.81 -3.51 1.19
CA VAL A 211 -9.94 -2.32 1.13
C VAL A 211 -9.44 -2.08 -0.28
N SER A 212 -9.15 -0.83 -0.67
CA SER A 212 -8.67 -0.48 -2.00
C SER A 212 -7.21 -0.02 -1.99
N ASN A 213 -6.46 -0.40 -3.02
CA ASN A 213 -5.08 0.06 -3.21
C ASN A 213 -4.99 1.36 -4.02
N LEU A 214 -5.89 1.55 -4.99
CA LEU A 214 -5.99 2.75 -5.81
C LEU A 214 -7.44 3.20 -5.90
N ASN A 215 -7.64 4.53 -5.86
CA ASN A 215 -8.92 5.16 -6.17
C ASN A 215 -8.70 6.12 -7.35
N PHE A 216 -9.65 6.17 -8.28
CA PHE A 216 -9.55 6.93 -9.52
C PHE A 216 -10.89 7.49 -9.97
N THR A 217 -10.85 8.55 -10.77
CA THR A 217 -12.01 9.09 -11.46
C THR A 217 -11.94 8.77 -12.96
N ALA A 218 -13.08 8.86 -13.65
CA ALA A 218 -13.18 8.62 -15.08
C ALA A 218 -12.10 9.39 -15.88
N GLY A 219 -11.41 8.72 -16.79
CA GLY A 219 -10.33 9.28 -17.61
C GLY A 219 -9.00 9.51 -16.89
N GLN A 220 -8.92 9.31 -15.58
CA GLN A 220 -7.72 9.59 -14.79
C GLN A 220 -6.72 8.43 -14.85
N THR A 221 -5.45 8.72 -15.11
CA THR A 221 -4.36 7.76 -14.88
C THR A 221 -3.82 7.97 -13.47
N ARG A 222 -3.82 6.90 -12.67
CA ARG A 222 -3.33 6.88 -11.28
C ARG A 222 -2.41 5.69 -11.04
N ALA A 223 -1.36 5.93 -10.27
CA ALA A 223 -0.47 4.88 -9.80
C ALA A 223 -0.37 4.89 -8.27
N ASN A 224 -0.12 3.72 -7.70
CA ASN A 224 0.26 3.55 -6.30
C ASN A 224 1.23 2.39 -6.17
N LEU A 225 2.13 2.48 -5.21
CA LEU A 225 2.97 1.35 -4.82
C LEU A 225 2.13 0.38 -3.99
N VAL A 226 2.27 -0.93 -4.27
CA VAL A 226 1.54 -1.99 -3.58
C VAL A 226 2.53 -3.05 -3.13
N VAL A 227 2.43 -3.45 -1.86
CA VAL A 227 3.08 -4.66 -1.34
C VAL A 227 1.98 -5.69 -1.14
N VAL A 228 2.07 -6.82 -1.85
CA VAL A 228 1.03 -7.86 -1.82
C VAL A 228 1.64 -9.24 -1.67
N PRO A 229 1.09 -10.10 -0.78
CA PRO A 229 1.52 -11.50 -0.67
C PRO A 229 1.28 -12.26 -1.98
N VAL A 230 2.16 -13.23 -2.25
CA VAL A 230 2.07 -14.09 -3.44
C VAL A 230 1.54 -15.47 -3.03
N VAL A 231 0.45 -15.90 -3.65
CA VAL A 231 -0.11 -17.24 -3.48
C VAL A 231 -0.14 -17.93 -4.84
N ASP A 232 0.28 -19.19 -4.89
CA ASP A 232 0.40 -19.99 -6.11
C ASP A 232 1.19 -19.29 -7.24
N GLY A 233 2.19 -18.48 -6.84
CA GLY A 233 3.02 -17.71 -7.74
C GLY A 233 2.30 -16.55 -8.45
N ARG A 234 1.16 -16.09 -7.94
CA ARG A 234 0.28 -15.11 -8.58
C ARG A 234 -0.22 -14.06 -7.61
N VAL A 235 -0.68 -12.94 -8.19
CA VAL A 235 -1.48 -11.90 -7.56
C VAL A 235 -2.71 -11.61 -8.43
N THR A 236 -3.78 -11.08 -7.81
CA THR A 236 -5.06 -10.79 -8.46
C THR A 236 -5.40 -9.32 -8.33
N PHE A 237 -5.91 -8.73 -9.39
CA PHE A 237 -6.38 -7.36 -9.48
C PHE A 237 -7.89 -7.38 -9.73
N PHE A 238 -8.64 -6.64 -8.94
CA PHE A 238 -10.09 -6.49 -9.08
C PHE A 238 -10.43 -5.03 -9.36
N ASN A 239 -11.16 -4.78 -10.44
CA ASN A 239 -11.75 -3.47 -10.73
C ASN A 239 -13.21 -3.45 -10.25
N ASN A 240 -13.60 -2.45 -9.44
CA ASN A 240 -14.95 -2.43 -8.90
C ASN A 240 -15.99 -1.87 -9.86
N TRP A 241 -15.62 -0.88 -10.72
CA TRP A 241 -16.61 -0.17 -11.52
C TRP A 241 -16.06 0.34 -12.84
N GLY A 242 -16.93 0.38 -13.87
CA GLY A 242 -16.54 0.75 -15.23
C GLY A 242 -15.50 -0.19 -15.84
N ASP A 243 -14.96 0.18 -16.98
CA ASP A 243 -13.83 -0.52 -17.61
C ASP A 243 -12.54 0.25 -17.35
N THR A 244 -11.43 -0.45 -17.11
CA THR A 244 -10.13 0.19 -16.94
C THR A 244 -8.99 -0.70 -17.42
N HIS A 245 -7.90 -0.12 -17.86
CA HIS A 245 -6.67 -0.86 -18.07
C HIS A 245 -5.81 -0.86 -16.82
N VAL A 246 -5.15 -2.00 -16.58
CA VAL A 246 -4.26 -2.22 -15.44
C VAL A 246 -2.86 -2.49 -15.93
N ILE A 247 -1.89 -1.80 -15.34
CA ILE A 247 -0.46 -1.96 -15.56
C ILE A 247 0.17 -2.30 -14.22
N ALA A 248 1.12 -3.25 -14.19
CA ALA A 248 1.90 -3.53 -12.99
C ALA A 248 3.38 -3.72 -13.35
N ASP A 249 4.20 -2.89 -12.72
CA ASP A 249 5.65 -2.90 -12.87
C ASP A 249 6.28 -3.41 -11.56
N LEU A 250 7.07 -4.49 -11.66
CA LEU A 250 7.78 -5.09 -10.52
C LEU A 250 8.95 -4.20 -10.12
N SER A 251 9.10 -3.91 -8.83
CA SER A 251 10.25 -3.20 -8.25
C SER A 251 11.11 -4.09 -7.35
N GLY A 252 10.57 -5.23 -6.90
CA GLY A 252 11.26 -6.20 -6.08
C GLY A 252 10.32 -7.23 -5.49
N TYR A 253 10.90 -8.18 -4.76
CA TYR A 253 10.15 -9.27 -4.15
C TYR A 253 10.73 -9.63 -2.78
N PHE A 254 9.96 -10.36 -1.99
CA PHE A 254 10.37 -10.90 -0.70
C PHE A 254 10.43 -12.42 -0.78
N THR A 255 11.44 -13.00 -0.10
CA THR A 255 11.60 -14.46 0.05
C THR A 255 11.72 -14.83 1.53
N ALA A 256 11.20 -16.00 1.90
CA ALA A 256 11.33 -16.57 3.23
C ALA A 256 12.78 -16.89 3.58
#